data_ccdd40e9a8da612471efc86cfc3a29a1
#
_entry.id   ccdd40e9a8da612471efc86cfc3a29a1
#
_cell.length_a   1.000
_cell.length_b   1.000
_cell.length_c   1.000
_cell.angle_alpha   90.00
_cell.angle_beta   90.00
_cell.angle_gamma   90.00
#
_symmetry.space_group_name_H-M   'P 1'
#
loop_
_entity.id
_entity.type
_entity.pdbx_description
1 polymer ?
#
loop_
_entity_poly.entity_id
_entity_poly.type
_entity_poly.pdbx_seq_one_letter_code
_entity_poly.pdbx_strand_id
1 'polypeptide(L)'
;MSAAQSGRPAPVMPGAADAVLASRGRSFHWARRWLDPTHAANATRLYAFCRYLDDLADDAPSARHGRVALDAVRDAVIARRAIDPVVADGLALMQECRIDLAVMLELIRGVRSDLEPVRMADEAELLRYCYRVAGTVGLMMCSVLGVDDPIAFRHAIDLGIGMQLTNICRDVSEDAAMGRRYLPASLLGDIAPEALVAPVAQLHPRLRSTLAALLSDAERYYASGEQGLAYLPANARLGVLVAARLYRQIGRELARRHYACWKERTVVSRGAKIAVTGRALWQAATGPRPDRSNVRHDPMLHAALDGLPGAALPALAPHAA
;
A
#
# COMPACT_ATOMS: atom_id res chain seq x y z
N MET A 1 -21.80 -39.16 -14.38
CA MET A 1 -21.11 -38.04 -15.03
C MET A 1 -21.77 -36.77 -14.50
N SER A 2 -21.19 -36.16 -13.47
CA SER A 2 -21.68 -34.92 -12.88
C SER A 2 -20.58 -33.87 -13.09
N ALA A 3 -20.92 -32.82 -13.87
CA ALA A 3 -20.01 -31.73 -14.21
C ALA A 3 -19.75 -30.88 -12.95
N ALA A 4 -18.50 -30.82 -12.56
CA ALA A 4 -18.02 -29.88 -11.55
C ALA A 4 -18.22 -28.45 -12.09
N GLN A 5 -19.15 -27.71 -11.50
CA GLN A 5 -19.30 -26.27 -11.73
C GLN A 5 -18.08 -25.58 -11.16
N SER A 6 -17.22 -25.08 -12.05
CA SER A 6 -16.12 -24.17 -11.74
C SER A 6 -16.72 -22.89 -11.14
N GLY A 7 -16.52 -22.66 -9.84
CA GLY A 7 -16.87 -21.41 -9.17
C GLY A 7 -16.07 -20.24 -9.76
N ARG A 8 -16.63 -19.56 -10.76
CA ARG A 8 -16.15 -18.25 -11.19
C ARG A 8 -16.49 -17.23 -10.13
N PRO A 9 -15.56 -16.39 -9.69
CA PRO A 9 -15.91 -15.25 -8.85
C PRO A 9 -16.91 -14.36 -9.62
N ALA A 10 -17.95 -13.90 -8.90
CA ALA A 10 -18.99 -13.07 -9.48
C ALA A 10 -18.45 -11.72 -9.95
N PRO A 11 -18.98 -11.14 -11.06
CA PRO A 11 -18.55 -9.86 -11.56
C PRO A 11 -18.77 -8.74 -10.55
N VAL A 12 -17.75 -7.92 -10.29
CA VAL A 12 -17.84 -6.75 -9.42
C VAL A 12 -18.64 -5.68 -10.14
N MET A 13 -19.93 -5.54 -9.82
CA MET A 13 -20.77 -4.43 -10.27
C MET A 13 -20.29 -3.11 -9.61
N PRO A 14 -20.46 -1.91 -10.22
CA PRO A 14 -20.03 -0.64 -9.62
C PRO A 14 -20.42 -0.43 -8.15
N GLY A 15 -21.58 -0.90 -7.73
CA GLY A 15 -22.01 -0.90 -6.33
C GLY A 15 -21.27 -1.91 -5.44
N ALA A 16 -20.67 -2.96 -6.01
CA ALA A 16 -19.90 -3.95 -5.25
C ALA A 16 -18.49 -3.44 -4.91
N ALA A 17 -17.84 -2.67 -5.77
CA ALA A 17 -16.55 -2.03 -5.49
C ALA A 17 -16.68 -1.06 -4.30
N ASP A 18 -17.76 -0.29 -4.23
CA ASP A 18 -18.07 0.59 -3.11
C ASP A 18 -18.31 -0.17 -1.80
N ALA A 19 -19.01 -1.30 -1.85
CA ALA A 19 -19.25 -2.14 -0.67
C ALA A 19 -17.95 -2.78 -0.14
N VAL A 20 -17.08 -3.24 -1.03
CA VAL A 20 -15.75 -3.80 -0.68
C VAL A 20 -14.89 -2.72 -0.04
N LEU A 21 -14.82 -1.52 -0.63
CA LEU A 21 -14.07 -0.40 -0.05
C LEU A 21 -14.62 0.02 1.31
N ALA A 22 -15.93 0.06 1.50
CA ALA A 22 -16.57 0.43 2.76
C ALA A 22 -16.31 -0.58 3.89
N SER A 23 -16.28 -1.88 3.59
CA SER A 23 -16.09 -2.95 4.57
C SER A 23 -14.62 -3.16 4.93
N ARG A 24 -13.73 -3.24 3.94
CA ARG A 24 -12.30 -3.61 4.11
C ARG A 24 -11.34 -2.42 4.05
N GLY A 25 -11.65 -1.36 3.27
CA GLY A 25 -10.82 -0.17 3.10
C GLY A 25 -11.28 1.05 3.92
N ARG A 26 -11.70 0.90 5.19
CA ARG A 26 -12.37 1.91 6.02
C ARG A 26 -11.68 3.28 6.07
N SER A 27 -10.36 3.35 6.01
CA SER A 27 -9.59 4.59 5.98
C SER A 27 -9.63 5.24 4.60
N PHE A 28 -9.48 4.45 3.54
CA PHE A 28 -9.60 4.92 2.15
C PHE A 28 -11.05 5.34 1.82
N HIS A 29 -12.04 4.56 2.27
CA HIS A 29 -13.45 4.93 2.11
C HIS A 29 -13.78 6.28 2.79
N TRP A 30 -13.16 6.57 3.95
CA TRP A 30 -13.30 7.86 4.61
C TRP A 30 -12.63 8.97 3.81
N ALA A 31 -11.39 8.77 3.36
CA ALA A 31 -10.56 9.75 2.67
C ALA A 31 -11.08 10.11 1.27
N ARG A 32 -11.65 9.16 0.52
CA ARG A 32 -12.17 9.41 -0.84
C ARG A 32 -13.28 10.46 -0.91
N ARG A 33 -13.98 10.72 0.20
CA ARG A 33 -15.01 11.78 0.28
C ARG A 33 -14.47 13.18 0.02
N TRP A 34 -13.15 13.33 0.09
CA TRP A 34 -12.44 14.59 -0.12
C TRP A 34 -11.80 14.67 -1.52
N LEU A 35 -12.01 13.67 -2.37
CA LEU A 35 -11.65 13.69 -3.79
C LEU A 35 -12.84 14.22 -4.62
N ASP A 36 -12.54 14.79 -5.78
CA ASP A 36 -13.61 15.03 -6.75
C ASP A 36 -14.22 13.73 -7.27
N PRO A 37 -15.43 13.77 -7.87
CA PRO A 37 -16.14 12.56 -8.28
C PRO A 37 -15.36 11.65 -9.23
N THR A 38 -14.60 12.22 -10.18
CA THR A 38 -13.85 11.45 -11.19
C THR A 38 -12.66 10.73 -10.53
N HIS A 39 -11.85 11.45 -9.74
CA HIS A 39 -10.74 10.87 -9.01
C HIS A 39 -11.23 9.83 -7.98
N ALA A 40 -12.35 10.11 -7.29
CA ALA A 40 -12.95 9.17 -6.35
C ALA A 40 -13.41 7.87 -7.03
N ALA A 41 -14.02 7.95 -8.22
CA ALA A 41 -14.43 6.79 -9.00
C ALA A 41 -13.22 5.96 -9.45
N ASN A 42 -12.21 6.59 -10.05
CA ASN A 42 -11.01 5.90 -10.53
C ASN A 42 -10.18 5.31 -9.39
N ALA A 43 -10.06 6.01 -8.25
CA ALA A 43 -9.42 5.48 -7.04
C ALA A 43 -10.17 4.26 -6.48
N THR A 44 -11.51 4.23 -6.58
CA THR A 44 -12.33 3.08 -6.17
C THR A 44 -12.10 1.88 -7.10
N ARG A 45 -12.03 2.10 -8.42
CA ARG A 45 -11.69 1.06 -9.40
C ARG A 45 -10.30 0.47 -9.15
N LEU A 46 -9.30 1.33 -8.94
CA LEU A 46 -7.96 0.90 -8.60
C LEU A 46 -7.93 0.07 -7.32
N TYR A 47 -8.61 0.53 -6.27
CA TYR A 47 -8.72 -0.23 -5.01
C TYR A 47 -9.39 -1.60 -5.23
N ALA A 48 -10.46 -1.65 -6.01
CA ALA A 48 -11.16 -2.90 -6.32
C ALA A 48 -10.26 -3.89 -7.07
N PHE A 49 -9.44 -3.41 -8.00
CA PHE A 49 -8.47 -4.24 -8.69
C PHE A 49 -7.37 -4.75 -7.77
N CYS A 50 -6.77 -3.88 -6.93
CA CYS A 50 -5.78 -4.31 -5.94
C CYS A 50 -6.36 -5.35 -4.99
N ARG A 51 -7.58 -5.13 -4.49
CA ARG A 51 -8.25 -6.07 -3.59
C ARG A 51 -8.56 -7.41 -4.26
N TYR A 52 -8.92 -7.39 -5.54
CA TYR A 52 -9.11 -8.61 -6.33
C TYR A 52 -7.82 -9.44 -6.39
N LEU A 53 -6.66 -8.79 -6.60
CA LEU A 53 -5.37 -9.50 -6.57
C LEU A 53 -5.08 -10.11 -5.18
N ASP A 54 -5.33 -9.35 -4.11
CA ASP A 54 -5.17 -9.85 -2.74
C ASP A 54 -6.08 -11.05 -2.48
N ASP A 55 -7.37 -10.99 -2.86
CA ASP A 55 -8.33 -12.08 -2.68
C ASP A 55 -7.93 -13.34 -3.47
N LEU A 56 -7.29 -13.18 -4.65
CA LEU A 56 -6.74 -14.32 -5.39
C LEU A 56 -5.58 -15.02 -4.67
N ALA A 57 -4.87 -14.31 -3.80
CA ALA A 57 -3.81 -14.89 -2.97
C ALA A 57 -4.36 -15.45 -1.65
N ASP A 58 -5.15 -14.64 -0.92
CA ASP A 58 -5.53 -14.93 0.46
C ASP A 58 -6.69 -15.93 0.57
N ASP A 59 -7.65 -15.87 -0.37
CA ASP A 59 -8.85 -16.73 -0.37
C ASP A 59 -8.66 -17.97 -1.28
N ALA A 60 -7.46 -18.21 -1.84
CA ALA A 60 -7.20 -19.36 -2.69
C ALA A 60 -7.27 -20.68 -1.91
N PRO A 61 -7.84 -21.76 -2.48
CA PRO A 61 -7.87 -23.08 -1.84
C PRO A 61 -6.48 -23.67 -1.53
N SER A 62 -5.45 -23.22 -2.24
CA SER A 62 -4.03 -23.52 -1.97
C SER A 62 -3.13 -22.49 -2.64
N ALA A 63 -1.87 -22.38 -2.18
CA ALA A 63 -0.85 -21.52 -2.81
C ALA A 63 -0.68 -21.82 -4.31
N ARG A 64 -0.80 -23.09 -4.75
CA ARG A 64 -0.76 -23.44 -6.17
C ARG A 64 -1.90 -22.80 -6.97
N HIS A 65 -3.13 -22.84 -6.45
CA HIS A 65 -4.29 -22.24 -7.12
C HIS A 65 -4.14 -20.72 -7.21
N GLY A 66 -3.73 -20.07 -6.12
CA GLY A 66 -3.46 -18.63 -6.11
C GLY A 66 -2.38 -18.23 -7.12
N ARG A 67 -1.28 -18.97 -7.21
CA ARG A 67 -0.23 -18.73 -8.21
C ARG A 67 -0.76 -18.84 -9.65
N VAL A 68 -1.51 -19.89 -9.97
CA VAL A 68 -2.09 -20.06 -11.31
C VAL A 68 -3.04 -18.91 -11.64
N ALA A 69 -3.88 -18.47 -10.69
CA ALA A 69 -4.81 -17.37 -10.89
C ALA A 69 -4.08 -16.04 -11.12
N LEU A 70 -3.08 -15.70 -10.29
CA LEU A 70 -2.28 -14.48 -10.43
C LEU A 70 -1.43 -14.50 -11.70
N ASP A 71 -0.85 -15.64 -12.08
CA ASP A 71 -0.12 -15.78 -13.36
C ASP A 71 -1.07 -15.57 -14.55
N ALA A 72 -2.30 -16.06 -14.50
CA ALA A 72 -3.31 -15.81 -15.53
C ALA A 72 -3.68 -14.33 -15.64
N VAL A 73 -3.82 -13.62 -14.50
CA VAL A 73 -4.04 -12.15 -14.50
C VAL A 73 -2.83 -11.42 -15.06
N ARG A 74 -1.60 -11.78 -14.66
CA ARG A 74 -0.37 -11.20 -15.20
C ARG A 74 -0.32 -11.33 -16.73
N ASP A 75 -0.56 -12.52 -17.25
CA ASP A 75 -0.51 -12.80 -18.69
C ASP A 75 -1.63 -12.07 -19.44
N ALA A 76 -2.82 -11.93 -18.83
CA ALA A 76 -3.93 -11.13 -19.34
C ALA A 76 -3.57 -9.65 -19.43
N VAL A 77 -2.92 -9.10 -18.39
CA VAL A 77 -2.47 -7.70 -18.35
C VAL A 77 -1.38 -7.44 -19.41
N ILE A 78 -0.41 -8.33 -19.55
CA ILE A 78 0.63 -8.25 -20.59
C ILE A 78 0.01 -8.29 -21.99
N ALA A 79 -0.90 -9.23 -22.23
CA ALA A 79 -1.57 -9.40 -23.52
C ALA A 79 -2.69 -8.36 -23.77
N ARG A 80 -3.00 -7.50 -22.78
CA ARG A 80 -4.13 -6.55 -22.80
C ARG A 80 -5.45 -7.24 -23.16
N ARG A 81 -5.68 -8.45 -22.64
CA ARG A 81 -6.83 -9.28 -22.91
C ARG A 81 -7.60 -9.58 -21.62
N ALA A 82 -8.82 -9.11 -21.53
CA ALA A 82 -9.69 -9.39 -20.39
C ALA A 82 -9.99 -10.91 -20.28
N ILE A 83 -9.90 -11.43 -19.07
CA ILE A 83 -10.25 -12.82 -18.71
C ILE A 83 -11.49 -12.89 -17.82
N ASP A 84 -11.83 -11.77 -17.20
CA ASP A 84 -13.01 -11.57 -16.38
C ASP A 84 -13.36 -10.07 -16.32
N PRO A 85 -14.54 -9.69 -15.77
CA PRO A 85 -14.96 -8.28 -15.70
C PRO A 85 -14.05 -7.38 -14.85
N VAL A 86 -13.40 -7.90 -13.80
CA VAL A 86 -12.50 -7.10 -12.95
C VAL A 86 -11.22 -6.77 -13.71
N VAL A 87 -10.65 -7.76 -14.41
CA VAL A 87 -9.48 -7.54 -15.28
C VAL A 87 -9.84 -6.62 -16.45
N ALA A 88 -11.06 -6.72 -17.01
CA ALA A 88 -11.53 -5.82 -18.06
C ALA A 88 -11.55 -4.36 -17.57
N ASP A 89 -12.12 -4.10 -16.39
CA ASP A 89 -12.17 -2.76 -15.80
C ASP A 89 -10.76 -2.25 -15.42
N GLY A 90 -9.91 -3.13 -14.87
CA GLY A 90 -8.50 -2.82 -14.58
C GLY A 90 -7.73 -2.39 -15.82
N LEU A 91 -7.88 -3.11 -16.93
CA LEU A 91 -7.24 -2.77 -18.22
C LEU A 91 -7.78 -1.44 -18.79
N ALA A 92 -9.08 -1.20 -18.69
CA ALA A 92 -9.69 0.08 -19.08
C ALA A 92 -9.13 1.23 -18.24
N LEU A 93 -9.06 1.06 -16.91
CA LEU A 93 -8.47 2.05 -16.01
C LEU A 93 -6.99 2.35 -16.33
N MET A 94 -6.21 1.29 -16.63
CA MET A 94 -4.80 1.46 -17.04
C MET A 94 -4.68 2.31 -18.30
N GLN A 95 -5.56 2.10 -19.28
CA GLN A 95 -5.58 2.88 -20.52
C GLN A 95 -6.04 4.31 -20.27
N GLU A 96 -7.16 4.52 -19.57
CA GLU A 96 -7.76 5.81 -19.28
C GLU A 96 -6.80 6.72 -18.49
N CYS A 97 -6.16 6.16 -17.45
CA CYS A 97 -5.27 6.90 -16.55
C CYS A 97 -3.79 6.79 -16.92
N ARG A 98 -3.42 6.12 -18.03
CA ARG A 98 -2.04 5.89 -18.46
C ARG A 98 -1.16 5.23 -17.39
N ILE A 99 -1.72 4.25 -16.68
CA ILE A 99 -0.97 3.48 -15.69
C ILE A 99 0.08 2.62 -16.40
N ASP A 100 1.33 2.72 -15.91
CA ASP A 100 2.46 1.98 -16.48
C ASP A 100 2.31 0.47 -16.24
N LEU A 101 2.52 -0.31 -17.30
CA LEU A 101 2.49 -1.77 -17.27
C LEU A 101 3.52 -2.34 -16.29
N ALA A 102 4.74 -1.80 -16.26
CA ALA A 102 5.79 -2.29 -15.38
C ALA A 102 5.42 -2.14 -13.90
N VAL A 103 4.75 -1.03 -13.54
CA VAL A 103 4.25 -0.78 -12.17
C VAL A 103 3.18 -1.79 -11.79
N MET A 104 2.23 -2.07 -12.69
CA MET A 104 1.18 -3.07 -12.46
C MET A 104 1.77 -4.48 -12.30
N LEU A 105 2.78 -4.84 -13.11
CA LEU A 105 3.44 -6.13 -13.02
C LEU A 105 4.21 -6.30 -11.71
N GLU A 106 4.83 -5.24 -11.18
CA GLU A 106 5.49 -5.29 -9.87
C GLU A 106 4.47 -5.46 -8.72
N LEU A 107 3.27 -4.85 -8.81
CA LEU A 107 2.20 -5.13 -7.85
C LEU A 107 1.81 -6.61 -7.86
N ILE A 108 1.52 -7.17 -9.05
CA ILE A 108 1.15 -8.59 -9.19
C ILE A 108 2.26 -9.49 -8.65
N ARG A 109 3.55 -9.16 -8.92
CA ARG A 109 4.71 -9.87 -8.38
C ARG A 109 4.75 -9.82 -6.85
N GLY A 110 4.46 -8.67 -6.25
CA GLY A 110 4.41 -8.49 -4.80
C GLY A 110 3.36 -9.38 -4.15
N VAL A 111 2.12 -9.32 -4.63
CA VAL A 111 1.01 -10.14 -4.13
C VAL A 111 1.29 -11.63 -4.34
N ARG A 112 1.85 -12.00 -5.50
CA ARG A 112 2.23 -13.39 -5.79
C ARG A 112 3.29 -13.92 -4.83
N SER A 113 4.20 -13.07 -4.33
CA SER A 113 5.24 -13.49 -3.38
C SER A 113 4.67 -13.94 -2.02
N ASP A 114 3.47 -13.52 -1.66
CA ASP A 114 2.79 -13.94 -0.42
C ASP A 114 2.30 -15.40 -0.45
N LEU A 115 2.35 -16.04 -1.63
CA LEU A 115 2.05 -17.47 -1.83
C LEU A 115 3.28 -18.37 -1.66
N GLU A 116 4.44 -17.79 -1.39
CA GLU A 116 5.68 -18.50 -1.01
C GLU A 116 5.92 -18.30 0.50
N PRO A 117 6.84 -19.06 1.12
CA PRO A 117 7.19 -18.82 2.53
C PRO A 117 7.76 -17.41 2.74
N VAL A 118 6.99 -16.54 3.41
CA VAL A 118 7.44 -15.17 3.69
C VAL A 118 8.29 -15.16 4.95
N ARG A 119 9.58 -14.84 4.80
CA ARG A 119 10.60 -14.80 5.86
C ARG A 119 11.60 -13.69 5.52
N MET A 120 11.22 -12.41 5.75
CA MET A 120 12.11 -11.29 5.43
C MET A 120 13.43 -11.41 6.18
N ALA A 121 14.55 -11.38 5.44
CA ALA A 121 15.89 -11.48 6.02
C ALA A 121 16.32 -10.15 6.63
N ASP A 122 16.11 -9.06 5.91
CA ASP A 122 16.56 -7.73 6.29
C ASP A 122 15.57 -6.62 5.88
N GLU A 123 15.89 -5.39 6.24
CA GLU A 123 15.07 -4.21 5.95
C GLU A 123 15.03 -3.90 4.45
N ALA A 124 16.07 -4.21 3.69
CA ALA A 124 16.08 -3.97 2.25
C ALA A 124 15.07 -4.87 1.53
N GLU A 125 15.01 -6.15 1.89
CA GLU A 125 14.00 -7.09 1.39
C GLU A 125 12.58 -6.62 1.76
N LEU A 126 12.38 -6.20 3.01
CA LEU A 126 11.11 -5.66 3.48
C LEU A 126 10.70 -4.41 2.68
N LEU A 127 11.60 -3.47 2.44
CA LEU A 127 11.31 -2.24 1.69
C LEU A 127 10.96 -2.54 0.23
N ARG A 128 11.65 -3.49 -0.41
CA ARG A 128 11.29 -3.94 -1.77
C ARG A 128 9.92 -4.58 -1.82
N TYR A 129 9.54 -5.34 -0.80
CA TYR A 129 8.19 -5.88 -0.68
C TYR A 129 7.16 -4.74 -0.49
N CYS A 130 7.38 -3.82 0.45
CA CYS A 130 6.49 -2.66 0.66
C CYS A 130 6.33 -1.81 -0.60
N TYR A 131 7.40 -1.62 -1.37
CA TYR A 131 7.32 -0.97 -2.67
C TYR A 131 6.36 -1.73 -3.60
N ARG A 132 6.53 -3.05 -3.74
CA ARG A 132 5.71 -3.85 -4.66
C ARG A 132 4.24 -3.81 -4.35
N VAL A 133 3.85 -3.95 -3.08
CA VAL A 133 2.43 -4.05 -2.70
C VAL A 133 1.77 -2.72 -2.35
N ALA A 134 2.54 -1.64 -2.17
CA ALA A 134 1.99 -0.34 -1.78
C ALA A 134 2.66 0.87 -2.47
N GLY A 135 3.97 0.88 -2.68
CA GLY A 135 4.65 1.92 -3.46
C GLY A 135 4.12 1.99 -4.89
N THR A 136 3.91 0.83 -5.54
CA THR A 136 3.27 0.74 -6.85
C THR A 136 1.86 1.32 -6.87
N VAL A 137 1.09 1.11 -5.79
CA VAL A 137 -0.25 1.71 -5.65
C VAL A 137 -0.14 3.24 -5.56
N GLY A 138 0.88 3.75 -4.86
CA GLY A 138 1.18 5.19 -4.85
C GLY A 138 1.45 5.74 -6.26
N LEU A 139 2.27 5.06 -7.06
CA LEU A 139 2.54 5.42 -8.47
C LEU A 139 1.27 5.39 -9.32
N MET A 140 0.47 4.35 -9.21
CA MET A 140 -0.80 4.25 -9.94
C MET A 140 -1.79 5.33 -9.51
N MET A 141 -1.79 5.72 -8.23
CA MET A 141 -2.58 6.85 -7.75
C MET A 141 -2.12 8.19 -8.36
N CYS A 142 -0.82 8.41 -8.60
CA CYS A 142 -0.37 9.58 -9.36
C CYS A 142 -1.03 9.62 -10.75
N SER A 143 -1.03 8.51 -11.47
CA SER A 143 -1.70 8.39 -12.79
C SER A 143 -3.21 8.67 -12.69
N VAL A 144 -3.89 8.11 -11.69
CA VAL A 144 -5.33 8.34 -11.42
C VAL A 144 -5.62 9.81 -11.12
N LEU A 145 -4.70 10.52 -10.48
CA LEU A 145 -4.83 11.94 -10.12
C LEU A 145 -4.27 12.89 -11.19
N GLY A 146 -3.82 12.37 -12.34
CA GLY A 146 -3.28 13.17 -13.44
C GLY A 146 -1.94 13.83 -13.12
N VAL A 147 -1.12 13.19 -12.28
CA VAL A 147 0.23 13.65 -11.91
C VAL A 147 1.27 12.83 -12.66
N ASP A 148 2.17 13.49 -13.38
CA ASP A 148 3.21 12.90 -14.23
C ASP A 148 4.64 13.36 -13.85
N ASP A 149 4.79 14.08 -12.74
CA ASP A 149 6.09 14.58 -12.29
C ASP A 149 6.92 13.47 -11.61
N PRO A 150 8.15 13.17 -12.09
CA PRO A 150 8.99 12.12 -11.52
C PRO A 150 9.37 12.34 -10.04
N ILE A 151 9.39 13.58 -9.55
CA ILE A 151 9.63 13.85 -8.13
C ILE A 151 8.39 13.46 -7.32
N ALA A 152 7.19 13.77 -7.82
CA ALA A 152 5.94 13.35 -7.20
C ALA A 152 5.85 11.82 -7.06
N PHE A 153 6.31 11.07 -8.06
CA PHE A 153 6.31 9.61 -8.05
C PHE A 153 7.08 9.04 -6.86
N ARG A 154 8.24 9.61 -6.51
CA ARG A 154 9.02 9.14 -5.36
C ARG A 154 8.31 9.37 -4.05
N HIS A 155 7.75 10.55 -3.87
CA HIS A 155 6.98 10.85 -2.67
C HIS A 155 5.71 9.98 -2.57
N ALA A 156 5.11 9.58 -3.70
CA ALA A 156 3.99 8.66 -3.72
C ALA A 156 4.40 7.23 -3.36
N ILE A 157 5.57 6.77 -3.85
CA ILE A 157 6.20 5.51 -3.42
C ILE A 157 6.41 5.52 -1.90
N ASP A 158 7.01 6.59 -1.39
CA ASP A 158 7.29 6.73 0.04
C ASP A 158 6.02 6.67 0.86
N LEU A 159 4.97 7.37 0.44
CA LEU A 159 3.69 7.33 1.14
C LEU A 159 3.13 5.90 1.20
N GLY A 160 3.21 5.16 0.09
CA GLY A 160 2.81 3.76 0.02
C GLY A 160 3.63 2.88 0.97
N ILE A 161 4.96 3.01 0.96
CA ILE A 161 5.86 2.27 1.86
C ILE A 161 5.55 2.58 3.33
N GLY A 162 5.39 3.86 3.70
CA GLY A 162 5.05 4.24 5.07
C GLY A 162 3.73 3.62 5.54
N MET A 163 2.71 3.57 4.66
CA MET A 163 1.44 2.91 4.94
C MET A 163 1.62 1.40 5.12
N GLN A 164 2.42 0.74 4.30
CA GLN A 164 2.62 -0.70 4.37
C GLN A 164 3.44 -1.11 5.59
N LEU A 165 4.49 -0.39 5.93
CA LEU A 165 5.23 -0.61 7.17
C LEU A 165 4.31 -0.51 8.40
N THR A 166 3.37 0.45 8.38
CA THR A 166 2.37 0.58 9.44
C THR A 166 1.41 -0.61 9.48
N ASN A 167 0.96 -1.12 8.33
CA ASN A 167 0.11 -2.31 8.24
C ASN A 167 0.84 -3.53 8.81
N ILE A 168 2.08 -3.77 8.40
CA ILE A 168 2.91 -4.89 8.87
C ILE A 168 3.09 -4.82 10.40
N CYS A 169 3.36 -3.63 10.94
CA CYS A 169 3.48 -3.47 12.40
C CYS A 169 2.15 -3.69 13.15
N ARG A 170 1.04 -3.41 12.51
CA ARG A 170 -0.31 -3.61 13.09
C ARG A 170 -0.74 -5.07 13.07
N ASP A 171 -0.43 -5.80 11.99
CA ASP A 171 -1.05 -7.07 11.65
C ASP A 171 -0.15 -8.29 11.93
N VAL A 172 0.90 -8.13 12.77
CA VAL A 172 1.93 -9.17 13.06
C VAL A 172 1.34 -10.54 13.40
N SER A 173 0.33 -10.59 14.28
CA SER A 173 -0.27 -11.87 14.71
C SER A 173 -1.17 -12.48 13.63
N GLU A 174 -1.86 -11.65 12.86
CA GLU A 174 -2.72 -12.07 11.75
C GLU A 174 -1.85 -12.62 10.60
N ASP A 175 -0.77 -11.91 10.23
CA ASP A 175 0.19 -12.37 9.21
C ASP A 175 0.87 -13.68 9.63
N ALA A 176 1.25 -13.76 10.91
CA ALA A 176 1.85 -14.95 11.49
C ALA A 176 0.91 -16.17 11.45
N ALA A 177 -0.38 -15.97 11.69
CA ALA A 177 -1.39 -17.02 11.58
C ALA A 177 -1.56 -17.55 10.14
N MET A 178 -1.23 -16.72 9.13
CA MET A 178 -1.13 -17.13 7.72
C MET A 178 0.24 -17.70 7.35
N GLY A 179 1.13 -17.92 8.34
CA GLY A 179 2.47 -18.45 8.12
C GLY A 179 3.46 -17.44 7.55
N ARG A 180 3.19 -16.12 7.63
CA ARG A 180 3.99 -15.05 7.07
C ARG A 180 4.71 -14.26 8.16
N ARG A 181 6.03 -14.02 7.99
CA ARG A 181 6.82 -13.11 8.84
C ARG A 181 7.43 -12.01 7.99
N TYR A 182 6.81 -10.84 8.01
CA TYR A 182 7.34 -9.64 7.35
C TYR A 182 8.38 -8.90 8.21
N LEU A 183 8.39 -9.11 9.54
CA LEU A 183 9.41 -8.51 10.41
C LEU A 183 10.79 -9.07 10.06
N PRO A 184 11.80 -8.19 9.74
CA PRO A 184 13.13 -8.61 9.31
C PRO A 184 13.86 -9.43 10.38
N ALA A 185 14.54 -10.51 9.96
CA ALA A 185 15.37 -11.31 10.85
C ALA A 185 16.55 -10.51 11.42
N SER A 186 17.08 -9.54 10.67
CA SER A 186 18.11 -8.59 11.14
C SER A 186 17.70 -7.84 12.42
N LEU A 187 16.43 -7.51 12.59
CA LEU A 187 15.89 -6.81 13.76
C LEU A 187 15.30 -7.78 14.79
N LEU A 188 14.45 -8.70 14.34
CA LEU A 188 13.71 -9.60 15.22
C LEU A 188 14.48 -10.89 15.57
N GLY A 189 15.43 -11.30 14.75
CA GLY A 189 15.98 -12.65 14.71
C GLY A 189 15.16 -13.58 13.83
N ASP A 190 15.73 -14.73 13.51
CA ASP A 190 15.06 -15.73 12.70
C ASP A 190 14.01 -16.49 13.52
N ILE A 191 12.92 -15.81 13.82
CA ILE A 191 11.78 -16.33 14.58
C ILE A 191 10.76 -16.89 13.59
N ALA A 192 10.30 -18.12 13.84
CA ALA A 192 9.24 -18.74 13.04
C ALA A 192 7.90 -17.97 13.23
N PRO A 193 7.07 -17.82 12.18
CA PRO A 193 5.78 -17.11 12.29
C PRO A 193 4.89 -17.64 13.38
N GLU A 194 4.85 -18.95 13.58
CA GLU A 194 4.00 -19.60 14.57
C GLU A 194 4.23 -19.05 15.98
N ALA A 195 5.49 -18.64 16.28
CA ALA A 195 5.85 -18.03 17.56
C ALA A 195 5.37 -16.56 17.70
N LEU A 196 4.93 -15.93 16.59
CA LEU A 196 4.41 -14.55 16.57
C LEU A 196 2.88 -14.49 16.66
N VAL A 197 2.18 -15.60 16.50
CA VAL A 197 0.69 -15.68 16.66
C VAL A 197 0.31 -15.32 18.10
N ALA A 198 1.00 -15.95 19.07
CA ALA A 198 0.83 -15.68 20.51
C ALA A 198 2.21 -15.64 21.18
N PRO A 199 2.97 -14.54 21.02
CA PRO A 199 4.35 -14.49 21.44
C PRO A 199 4.50 -14.60 22.95
N VAL A 200 5.45 -15.43 23.38
CA VAL A 200 5.80 -15.58 24.79
C VAL A 200 6.43 -14.30 25.37
N ALA A 201 6.30 -14.09 26.67
CA ALA A 201 6.73 -12.84 27.34
C ALA A 201 8.20 -12.47 27.07
N GLN A 202 9.08 -13.46 26.93
CA GLN A 202 10.50 -13.27 26.65
C GLN A 202 10.74 -12.62 25.26
N LEU A 203 9.82 -12.77 24.31
CA LEU A 203 9.92 -12.18 22.99
C LEU A 203 9.41 -10.73 22.94
N HIS A 204 8.58 -10.32 23.90
CA HIS A 204 7.93 -8.99 23.89
C HIS A 204 8.92 -7.82 23.80
N PRO A 205 10.05 -7.77 24.54
CA PRO A 205 10.99 -6.65 24.44
C PRO A 205 11.55 -6.51 23.02
N ARG A 206 11.91 -7.63 22.39
CA ARG A 206 12.47 -7.63 21.04
C ARG A 206 11.42 -7.25 19.98
N LEU A 207 10.19 -7.73 20.10
CA LEU A 207 9.08 -7.30 19.25
C LEU A 207 8.85 -5.79 19.37
N ARG A 208 8.80 -5.25 20.59
CA ARG A 208 8.64 -3.81 20.82
C ARG A 208 9.74 -2.99 20.16
N SER A 209 11.00 -3.38 20.31
CA SER A 209 12.13 -2.67 19.70
C SER A 209 12.08 -2.74 18.17
N THR A 210 11.75 -3.90 17.60
CA THR A 210 11.57 -4.08 16.15
C THR A 210 10.45 -3.19 15.62
N LEU A 211 9.26 -3.21 16.24
CA LEU A 211 8.13 -2.39 15.82
C LEU A 211 8.41 -0.89 15.99
N ALA A 212 9.12 -0.49 17.04
CA ALA A 212 9.52 0.90 17.25
C ALA A 212 10.48 1.38 16.14
N ALA A 213 11.44 0.56 15.74
CA ALA A 213 12.36 0.86 14.64
C ALA A 213 11.60 1.00 13.32
N LEU A 214 10.78 0.01 12.94
CA LEU A 214 10.01 0.05 11.69
C LEU A 214 9.01 1.22 11.62
N LEU A 215 8.37 1.57 12.74
CA LEU A 215 7.47 2.73 12.79
C LEU A 215 8.24 4.05 12.77
N SER A 216 9.47 4.09 13.28
CA SER A 216 10.36 5.25 13.11
C SER A 216 10.73 5.45 11.64
N ASP A 217 11.03 4.37 10.92
CA ASP A 217 11.26 4.44 9.48
C ASP A 217 9.99 4.85 8.73
N ALA A 218 8.83 4.27 9.08
CA ALA A 218 7.56 4.68 8.50
C ALA A 218 7.29 6.19 8.64
N GLU A 219 7.69 6.81 9.77
CA GLU A 219 7.56 8.27 9.97
C GLU A 219 8.42 9.07 8.97
N ARG A 220 9.62 8.59 8.59
CA ARG A 220 10.46 9.22 7.55
C ARG A 220 9.78 9.14 6.18
N TYR A 221 9.22 7.99 5.85
CA TYR A 221 8.46 7.76 4.61
C TYR A 221 7.17 8.62 4.57
N TYR A 222 6.44 8.74 5.68
CA TYR A 222 5.29 9.66 5.76
C TYR A 222 5.71 11.12 5.60
N ALA A 223 6.83 11.53 6.21
CA ALA A 223 7.31 12.90 6.11
C ALA A 223 7.67 13.25 4.65
N SER A 224 8.31 12.33 3.93
CA SER A 224 8.56 12.48 2.49
C SER A 224 7.24 12.49 1.70
N GLY A 225 6.35 11.55 1.92
CA GLY A 225 5.05 11.48 1.23
C GLY A 225 4.20 12.73 1.41
N GLU A 226 4.18 13.34 2.61
CA GLU A 226 3.48 14.61 2.85
C GLU A 226 4.10 15.77 2.04
N GLN A 227 5.40 15.79 1.75
CA GLN A 227 6.02 16.77 0.86
C GLN A 227 5.50 16.64 -0.58
N GLY A 228 5.27 15.42 -1.05
CA GLY A 228 4.70 15.13 -2.37
C GLY A 228 3.31 15.71 -2.61
N LEU A 229 2.58 16.08 -1.54
CA LEU A 229 1.27 16.72 -1.68
C LEU A 229 1.33 18.04 -2.45
N ALA A 230 2.49 18.70 -2.54
CA ALA A 230 2.67 19.89 -3.34
C ALA A 230 2.40 19.66 -4.83
N TYR A 231 2.60 18.45 -5.31
CA TYR A 231 2.41 18.05 -6.72
C TYR A 231 0.97 17.67 -7.05
N LEU A 232 0.14 17.40 -6.04
CA LEU A 232 -1.23 16.97 -6.27
C LEU A 232 -2.15 18.13 -6.68
N PRO A 233 -3.16 17.88 -7.52
CA PRO A 233 -4.26 18.82 -7.73
C PRO A 233 -4.92 19.23 -6.41
N ALA A 234 -5.39 20.48 -6.33
CA ALA A 234 -5.96 21.01 -5.08
C ALA A 234 -7.15 20.19 -4.57
N ASN A 235 -7.98 19.68 -5.48
CA ASN A 235 -9.15 18.83 -5.22
C ASN A 235 -8.81 17.40 -4.79
N ALA A 236 -7.55 16.93 -4.94
CA ALA A 236 -7.10 15.61 -4.50
C ALA A 236 -6.26 15.68 -3.22
N ARG A 237 -5.57 16.80 -3.02
CA ARG A 237 -4.57 16.99 -1.94
C ARG A 237 -5.12 16.68 -0.56
N LEU A 238 -6.32 17.18 -0.24
CA LEU A 238 -6.93 16.96 1.07
C LEU A 238 -7.27 15.49 1.31
N GLY A 239 -7.79 14.79 0.30
CA GLY A 239 -8.12 13.36 0.39
C GLY A 239 -6.87 12.53 0.68
N VAL A 240 -5.78 12.76 -0.06
CA VAL A 240 -4.51 12.05 0.16
C VAL A 240 -3.91 12.38 1.52
N LEU A 241 -3.93 13.66 1.95
CA LEU A 241 -3.46 14.07 3.28
C LEU A 241 -4.24 13.37 4.41
N VAL A 242 -5.58 13.32 4.30
CA VAL A 242 -6.42 12.64 5.30
C VAL A 242 -6.10 11.15 5.33
N ALA A 243 -5.95 10.48 4.17
CA ALA A 243 -5.56 9.07 4.12
C ALA A 243 -4.20 8.84 4.80
N ALA A 244 -3.17 9.60 4.43
CA ALA A 244 -1.84 9.52 5.01
C ALA A 244 -1.87 9.61 6.54
N ARG A 245 -2.56 10.61 7.06
CA ARG A 245 -2.63 10.86 8.51
C ARG A 245 -3.45 9.85 9.28
N LEU A 246 -4.48 9.28 8.66
CA LEU A 246 -5.25 8.19 9.27
C LEU A 246 -4.40 6.92 9.41
N TYR A 247 -3.57 6.59 8.41
CA TYR A 247 -2.64 5.46 8.50
C TYR A 247 -1.53 5.74 9.52
N ARG A 248 -0.90 6.91 9.46
CA ARG A 248 0.09 7.35 10.45
C ARG A 248 -0.46 7.30 11.89
N GLN A 249 -1.77 7.59 12.09
CA GLN A 249 -2.42 7.48 13.40
C GLN A 249 -2.49 6.04 13.92
N ILE A 250 -2.56 5.02 13.05
CA ILE A 250 -2.49 3.61 13.46
C ILE A 250 -1.15 3.34 14.17
N GLY A 251 -0.02 3.75 13.56
CA GLY A 251 1.30 3.59 14.15
C GLY A 251 1.45 4.32 15.50
N ARG A 252 0.92 5.54 15.60
CA ARG A 252 0.90 6.30 16.85
C ARG A 252 0.07 5.63 17.94
N GLU A 253 -1.04 5.03 17.57
CA GLU A 253 -1.89 4.30 18.51
C GLU A 253 -1.20 3.02 19.00
N LEU A 254 -0.50 2.31 18.09
CA LEU A 254 0.30 1.14 18.44
C LEU A 254 1.46 1.53 19.40
N ALA A 255 2.13 2.66 19.16
CA ALA A 255 3.17 3.17 20.05
C ALA A 255 2.61 3.51 21.45
N ARG A 256 1.42 4.15 21.56
CA ARG A 256 0.75 4.43 22.84
C ARG A 256 0.41 3.15 23.62
N ARG A 257 0.18 2.04 22.93
CA ARG A 257 -0.02 0.71 23.51
C ARG A 257 1.27 -0.03 23.76
N HIS A 258 2.41 0.69 23.77
CA HIS A 258 3.72 0.09 23.94
C HIS A 258 4.03 -1.02 22.93
N TYR A 259 3.58 -0.84 21.69
CA TYR A 259 3.76 -1.78 20.57
C TYR A 259 3.22 -3.19 20.84
N ALA A 260 2.18 -3.33 21.66
CA ALA A 260 1.61 -4.62 22.04
C ALA A 260 0.63 -5.14 20.96
N CYS A 261 1.13 -5.40 19.74
CA CYS A 261 0.38 -5.88 18.58
C CYS A 261 -0.31 -7.26 18.81
N TRP A 262 0.23 -8.07 19.73
CA TRP A 262 -0.27 -9.41 20.06
C TRP A 262 -1.48 -9.43 21.01
N LYS A 263 -1.94 -8.29 21.51
CA LYS A 263 -3.11 -8.23 22.41
C LYS A 263 -4.41 -8.15 21.63
N GLU A 264 -4.47 -7.20 20.72
CA GLU A 264 -5.59 -6.95 19.83
C GLU A 264 -5.16 -6.06 18.66
N ARG A 265 -5.85 -6.19 17.55
CA ARG A 265 -5.62 -5.38 16.36
C ARG A 265 -5.88 -3.89 16.62
N THR A 266 -4.90 -3.05 16.32
CA THR A 266 -5.02 -1.60 16.53
C THR A 266 -5.92 -0.97 15.47
N VAL A 267 -6.99 -0.29 15.90
CA VAL A 267 -7.97 0.38 15.03
C VAL A 267 -8.11 1.84 15.43
N VAL A 268 -8.10 2.73 14.45
CA VAL A 268 -8.39 4.16 14.68
C VAL A 268 -9.87 4.35 14.97
N SER A 269 -10.20 4.86 16.15
CA SER A 269 -11.57 5.12 16.57
C SER A 269 -12.27 6.19 15.71
N ARG A 270 -13.59 6.23 15.70
CA ARG A 270 -14.36 7.26 14.97
C ARG A 270 -14.00 8.67 15.44
N GLY A 271 -13.84 8.89 16.75
CA GLY A 271 -13.43 10.18 17.31
C GLY A 271 -12.03 10.59 16.84
N ALA A 272 -11.06 9.65 16.81
CA ALA A 272 -9.73 9.91 16.29
C ALA A 272 -9.74 10.24 14.78
N LYS A 273 -10.58 9.57 13.99
CA LYS A 273 -10.76 9.90 12.55
C LYS A 273 -11.27 11.33 12.36
N ILE A 274 -12.26 11.75 13.14
CA ILE A 274 -12.80 13.11 13.10
C ILE A 274 -11.73 14.12 13.50
N ALA A 275 -10.99 13.87 14.58
CA ALA A 275 -9.93 14.76 15.06
C ALA A 275 -8.78 14.89 14.03
N VAL A 276 -8.34 13.79 13.43
CA VAL A 276 -7.31 13.77 12.37
C VAL A 276 -7.79 14.57 11.16
N THR A 277 -9.03 14.33 10.72
CA THR A 277 -9.63 15.05 9.58
C THR A 277 -9.78 16.55 9.87
N GLY A 278 -10.27 16.92 11.05
CA GLY A 278 -10.39 18.31 11.47
C GLY A 278 -9.06 19.06 11.48
N ARG A 279 -7.99 18.40 11.97
CA ARG A 279 -6.62 18.97 11.91
C ARG A 279 -6.11 19.13 10.48
N ALA A 280 -6.39 18.15 9.60
CA ALA A 280 -6.02 18.23 8.19
C ALA A 280 -6.73 19.38 7.48
N LEU A 281 -8.04 19.56 7.71
CA LEU A 281 -8.84 20.66 7.20
C LEU A 281 -8.33 22.02 7.69
N TRP A 282 -8.10 22.15 8.99
CA TRP A 282 -7.57 23.38 9.59
C TRP A 282 -6.21 23.75 8.97
N GLN A 283 -5.30 22.78 8.85
CA GLN A 283 -4.00 23.02 8.23
C GLN A 283 -4.12 23.37 6.73
N ALA A 284 -5.03 22.74 6.01
CA ALA A 284 -5.27 23.06 4.60
C ALA A 284 -5.83 24.49 4.43
N ALA A 285 -6.61 24.99 5.42
CA ALA A 285 -7.20 26.31 5.39
C ALA A 285 -6.24 27.43 5.85
N THR A 286 -5.36 27.14 6.83
CA THR A 286 -4.52 28.15 7.50
C THR A 286 -3.03 28.00 7.22
N GLY A 287 -2.59 26.84 6.72
CA GLY A 287 -1.18 26.57 6.44
C GLY A 287 -0.68 27.27 5.17
N PRO A 288 0.64 27.34 5.01
CA PRO A 288 1.23 27.85 3.78
C PRO A 288 0.79 26.98 2.59
N ARG A 289 0.59 27.61 1.43
CA ARG A 289 0.33 26.87 0.20
C ARG A 289 1.54 25.99 -0.12
N PRO A 290 1.34 24.71 -0.43
CA PRO A 290 2.44 23.85 -0.79
C PRO A 290 3.19 24.41 -2.01
N ASP A 291 4.49 24.57 -1.85
CA ASP A 291 5.41 25.09 -2.88
C ASP A 291 6.29 23.96 -3.40
N ARG A 292 6.25 23.70 -4.70
CA ARG A 292 7.06 22.67 -5.38
C ARG A 292 8.53 23.02 -5.47
N SER A 293 8.88 24.30 -5.44
CA SER A 293 10.25 24.78 -5.69
C SER A 293 11.25 24.30 -4.64
N ASN A 294 10.77 24.05 -3.41
CA ASN A 294 11.59 23.64 -2.27
C ASN A 294 11.45 22.14 -1.92
N VAL A 295 10.61 21.41 -2.66
CA VAL A 295 10.43 19.98 -2.40
C VAL A 295 11.61 19.19 -2.97
N ARG A 296 12.29 18.44 -2.10
CA ARG A 296 13.39 17.56 -2.48
C ARG A 296 13.16 16.19 -1.90
N HIS A 297 13.47 15.17 -2.67
CA HIS A 297 13.41 13.78 -2.23
C HIS A 297 14.76 13.34 -1.67
N ASP A 298 14.74 12.69 -0.51
CA ASP A 298 15.93 12.04 0.06
C ASP A 298 16.22 10.71 -0.68
N PRO A 299 17.30 10.62 -1.50
CA PRO A 299 17.57 9.42 -2.27
C PRO A 299 17.88 8.20 -1.38
N MET A 300 18.26 8.40 -0.12
CA MET A 300 18.53 7.30 0.81
C MET A 300 17.29 6.48 1.13
N LEU A 301 16.09 7.07 1.03
CA LEU A 301 14.83 6.33 1.18
C LEU A 301 14.65 5.26 0.07
N HIS A 302 15.24 5.47 -1.09
CA HIS A 302 15.16 4.54 -2.22
C HIS A 302 16.40 3.68 -2.43
N ALA A 303 17.39 3.70 -1.51
CA ALA A 303 18.63 2.92 -1.68
C ALA A 303 18.36 1.41 -1.87
N ALA A 304 17.34 0.87 -1.20
CA ALA A 304 16.93 -0.54 -1.36
C ALA A 304 16.08 -0.80 -2.62
N LEU A 305 15.62 0.24 -3.33
CA LEU A 305 14.65 0.14 -4.43
C LEU A 305 15.29 0.20 -5.82
N ASP A 306 16.62 0.10 -5.90
CA ASP A 306 17.32 0.16 -7.18
C ASP A 306 16.77 -0.85 -8.20
N GLY A 307 16.62 -0.40 -9.45
CA GLY A 307 16.05 -1.17 -10.55
C GLY A 307 14.53 -1.31 -10.56
N LEU A 308 13.80 -0.72 -9.57
CA LEU A 308 12.34 -0.76 -9.54
C LEU A 308 11.72 0.45 -10.26
N PRO A 309 10.59 0.29 -10.98
CA PRO A 309 9.93 1.38 -11.71
C PRO A 309 9.66 2.60 -10.83
N GLY A 310 9.93 3.81 -11.35
CA GLY A 310 9.69 5.08 -10.67
C GLY A 310 10.58 5.38 -9.46
N ALA A 311 11.41 4.42 -8.99
CA ALA A 311 12.30 4.60 -7.84
C ALA A 311 13.63 5.31 -8.21
N ALA A 312 14.12 5.11 -9.43
CA ALA A 312 15.37 5.71 -9.89
C ALA A 312 15.28 7.24 -10.02
N LEU A 313 16.39 7.94 -9.72
CA LEU A 313 16.55 9.35 -10.12
C LEU A 313 16.60 9.42 -11.67
N PRO A 314 15.91 10.37 -12.32
CA PRO A 314 16.27 10.69 -13.68
C PRO A 314 17.78 10.99 -13.69
N ALA A 315 18.52 10.36 -14.61
CA ALA A 315 19.93 10.69 -14.79
C ALA A 315 20.01 12.21 -14.93
N LEU A 316 20.83 12.86 -14.09
CA LEU A 316 21.14 14.27 -14.25
C LEU A 316 21.59 14.42 -15.70
N ALA A 317 20.83 15.19 -16.49
CA ALA A 317 21.30 15.56 -17.81
C ALA A 317 22.71 16.16 -17.62
N PRO A 318 23.73 15.69 -18.36
CA PRO A 318 25.05 16.29 -18.25
C PRO A 318 24.88 17.77 -18.51
N HIS A 319 25.27 18.61 -17.56
CA HIS A 319 25.35 20.05 -17.77
C HIS A 319 26.16 20.25 -19.02
N ALA A 320 25.54 20.72 -20.12
CA ALA A 320 26.23 21.18 -21.27
C ALA A 320 27.14 22.34 -20.81
N ALA A 321 28.45 22.09 -20.88
CA ALA A 321 29.49 23.05 -20.58
C ALA A 321 29.57 24.10 -21.68
#